data_be8971233ab83cc7381e30c64f68112e
#
_entry.id   be8971233ab83cc7381e30c64f68112e
#
_cell.length_a   1.000
_cell.length_b   1.000
_cell.length_c   1.000
_cell.angle_alpha   90.00
_cell.angle_beta   90.00
_cell.angle_gamma   90.00
#
_symmetry.space_group_name_H-M   'P 1'
#
loop_
_entity.id
_entity.type
_entity.pdbx_description
1 polymer ?
#
loop_
_entity_poly.entity_id
_entity_poly.type
_entity_poly.pdbx_seq_one_letter_code
_entity_poly.pdbx_strand_id
1 'polypeptide(L)'
;MTPFKTELFLPAQAAAETEATIIKWLVAKGESIKKGQYLAEVESAKSTFEFEAPCDCVVETILCNEGDSVPFEEPVMIVTTADSSMASQPATAVSEDEPEPVSELPKMEILEKKSEEPVKTVSMLGIGTYLPSRIVKTKELLAEYPDITEEYIFGVTGIKERRWAADEKPSDMAYEASVKAIEQSGLNSKDIDAIVVSTTTPDVVMPSTACILQGKLGIRGVPAFDLNAACSGWLYGISVAKGLICSGVAKNVLVTAVDMQSRVLDKSDRNTYFLFGDGAGATVVSASDSGHLIKQEILTADSGGLTMARRHMPGYDIPNESNDFDPWVRLDGRALFKFATESFSSLVRELIIKSQWQAQDVRWVVPHQANGRIIKAAAKKSGVPFEKFYLNIDRVGNTSSASIPIALQEIENGLQKNDKVIFCTVGAGITAAGLSLQW
;
A
#
# COMPACT_ATOMS: atom_id res chain seq x y z
N MET A 1 46.70 9.71 -26.39
CA MET A 1 46.19 8.36 -26.63
C MET A 1 45.96 8.15 -28.12
N THR A 2 46.11 6.95 -28.64
CA THR A 2 45.83 6.66 -30.06
C THR A 2 44.32 6.81 -30.29
N PRO A 3 43.89 7.59 -31.31
CA PRO A 3 42.45 7.70 -31.61
C PRO A 3 41.85 6.34 -31.97
N PHE A 4 40.62 6.10 -31.55
CA PHE A 4 39.86 4.88 -31.82
C PHE A 4 38.45 5.22 -32.32
N LYS A 5 37.77 4.26 -32.98
CA LYS A 5 36.42 4.43 -33.46
C LYS A 5 35.44 3.95 -32.41
N THR A 6 34.34 4.70 -32.23
CA THR A 6 33.23 4.36 -31.33
C THR A 6 31.90 4.75 -31.97
N GLU A 7 30.82 4.12 -31.51
CA GLU A 7 29.46 4.38 -31.95
C GLU A 7 28.78 5.40 -31.02
N LEU A 8 27.93 6.25 -31.60
CA LEU A 8 27.09 7.18 -30.85
C LEU A 8 25.63 6.78 -31.00
N PHE A 9 24.90 6.82 -29.89
CA PHE A 9 23.49 6.48 -29.76
C PHE A 9 22.70 7.72 -29.34
N LEU A 10 21.43 7.79 -29.70
CA LEU A 10 20.56 8.88 -29.23
C LEU A 10 20.29 8.72 -27.73
N PRO A 11 20.32 9.83 -26.96
CA PRO A 11 19.97 9.77 -25.53
C PRO A 11 18.46 9.68 -25.35
N ALA A 12 17.98 8.64 -24.63
CA ALA A 12 16.56 8.56 -24.22
C ALA A 12 16.24 9.68 -23.23
N GLN A 13 15.21 10.47 -23.50
CA GLN A 13 14.78 11.57 -22.65
C GLN A 13 13.85 11.10 -21.52
N ALA A 14 13.21 9.94 -21.65
CA ALA A 14 12.38 9.32 -20.63
C ALA A 14 12.43 7.79 -20.71
N ALA A 15 12.25 7.12 -19.55
CA ALA A 15 12.37 5.66 -19.40
C ALA A 15 11.36 4.81 -20.23
N ALA A 16 10.36 5.43 -20.84
CA ALA A 16 9.32 4.75 -21.63
C ALA A 16 9.44 5.00 -23.13
N GLU A 17 10.44 5.74 -23.58
CA GLU A 17 10.66 6.01 -25.01
C GLU A 17 11.58 4.94 -25.60
N THR A 18 11.20 4.39 -26.75
CA THR A 18 11.94 3.30 -27.41
C THR A 18 12.67 3.74 -28.68
N GLU A 19 12.26 4.87 -29.29
CA GLU A 19 12.80 5.40 -30.52
C GLU A 19 12.66 6.93 -30.62
N ALA A 20 13.42 7.56 -31.52
CA ALA A 20 13.27 8.96 -31.87
C ALA A 20 13.59 9.18 -33.36
N THR A 21 13.05 10.24 -33.96
CA THR A 21 13.21 10.57 -35.38
C THR A 21 14.27 11.64 -35.58
N ILE A 22 15.21 11.45 -36.44
CA ILE A 22 16.18 12.47 -36.86
C ILE A 22 15.46 13.50 -37.73
N ILE A 23 15.29 14.72 -37.25
CA ILE A 23 14.69 15.81 -38.03
C ILE A 23 15.71 16.35 -39.02
N LYS A 24 16.94 16.63 -38.50
CA LYS A 24 17.99 17.25 -39.31
C LYS A 24 19.37 16.95 -38.74
N TRP A 25 20.33 16.62 -39.62
CA TRP A 25 21.74 16.57 -39.27
C TRP A 25 22.37 17.96 -39.35
N LEU A 26 23.12 18.32 -38.33
CA LEU A 26 23.84 19.63 -38.19
C LEU A 26 25.31 19.49 -38.52
N VAL A 27 25.77 18.27 -38.81
CA VAL A 27 27.20 17.92 -39.06
C VAL A 27 27.33 17.01 -40.28
N ALA A 28 28.51 16.97 -40.85
CA ALA A 28 28.80 16.16 -42.04
C ALA A 28 29.96 15.18 -41.79
N LYS A 29 30.04 14.14 -42.62
CA LYS A 29 31.16 13.19 -42.60
C LYS A 29 32.51 13.91 -42.76
N GLY A 30 33.48 13.58 -41.91
CA GLY A 30 34.83 14.18 -41.88
C GLY A 30 34.94 15.46 -41.06
N GLU A 31 33.86 15.95 -40.48
CA GLU A 31 33.83 17.15 -39.64
C GLU A 31 34.42 16.87 -38.27
N SER A 32 35.19 17.83 -37.75
CA SER A 32 35.76 17.81 -36.39
C SER A 32 34.81 18.48 -35.43
N ILE A 33 34.34 17.77 -34.46
CA ILE A 33 33.28 18.15 -33.51
C ILE A 33 33.87 18.33 -32.11
N LYS A 34 33.40 19.36 -31.38
CA LYS A 34 33.72 19.58 -29.99
C LYS A 34 32.66 19.02 -29.07
N LYS A 35 33.08 18.56 -27.92
CA LYS A 35 32.14 18.13 -26.86
C LYS A 35 31.09 19.22 -26.57
N GLY A 36 29.81 18.84 -26.54
CA GLY A 36 28.66 19.73 -26.35
C GLY A 36 28.22 20.46 -27.62
N GLN A 37 28.83 20.20 -28.79
CA GLN A 37 28.36 20.71 -30.07
C GLN A 37 27.16 19.90 -30.55
N TYR A 38 26.14 20.56 -31.10
CA TYR A 38 24.95 19.91 -31.61
C TYR A 38 25.24 19.11 -32.87
N LEU A 39 24.84 17.85 -32.87
CA LEU A 39 25.02 16.89 -33.97
C LEU A 39 23.77 16.78 -34.85
N ALA A 40 22.58 16.79 -34.22
CA ALA A 40 21.30 16.69 -34.91
C ALA A 40 20.17 17.33 -34.10
N GLU A 41 19.11 17.74 -34.80
CA GLU A 41 17.77 17.98 -34.24
C GLU A 41 16.99 16.67 -34.25
N VAL A 42 16.40 16.28 -33.11
CA VAL A 42 15.75 14.99 -32.92
C VAL A 42 14.36 15.20 -32.31
N GLU A 43 13.36 14.44 -32.77
CA GLU A 43 12.00 14.44 -32.24
C GLU A 43 11.69 13.09 -31.60
N SER A 44 11.31 13.09 -30.33
CA SER A 44 10.75 11.94 -29.64
C SER A 44 9.22 12.07 -29.53
N ALA A 45 8.55 11.07 -29.02
CA ALA A 45 7.09 11.07 -28.86
C ALA A 45 6.56 12.24 -27.97
N LYS A 46 7.42 12.90 -27.19
CA LYS A 46 7.03 13.94 -26.23
C LYS A 46 7.67 15.29 -26.45
N SER A 47 8.81 15.37 -27.12
CA SER A 47 9.58 16.61 -27.28
C SER A 47 10.56 16.55 -28.43
N THR A 48 10.92 17.75 -28.94
CA THR A 48 12.06 17.94 -29.83
C THR A 48 13.27 18.35 -28.99
N PHE A 49 14.43 17.77 -29.22
CA PHE A 49 15.68 18.09 -28.52
C PHE A 49 16.88 18.08 -29.46
N GLU A 50 17.94 18.71 -29.02
CA GLU A 50 19.21 18.76 -29.75
C GLU A 50 20.13 17.65 -29.22
N PHE A 51 20.64 16.80 -30.14
CA PHE A 51 21.60 15.76 -29.81
C PHE A 51 23.00 16.34 -29.78
N GLU A 52 23.63 16.36 -28.59
CA GLU A 52 24.96 16.93 -28.34
C GLU A 52 26.07 15.86 -28.43
N ALA A 53 27.25 16.28 -28.90
CA ALA A 53 28.43 15.44 -28.93
C ALA A 53 28.93 15.14 -27.49
N PRO A 54 29.06 13.86 -27.09
CA PRO A 54 29.52 13.48 -25.75
C PRO A 54 31.02 13.72 -25.53
N CYS A 55 31.81 13.87 -26.61
CA CYS A 55 33.25 14.06 -26.55
C CYS A 55 33.76 14.83 -27.79
N ASP A 56 35.02 15.26 -27.75
CA ASP A 56 35.73 15.75 -28.94
C ASP A 56 35.96 14.57 -29.89
N CYS A 57 35.50 14.69 -31.16
CA CYS A 57 35.56 13.59 -32.13
C CYS A 57 35.55 14.05 -33.58
N VAL A 58 35.80 13.13 -34.50
CA VAL A 58 35.65 13.33 -35.94
C VAL A 58 34.58 12.40 -36.47
N VAL A 59 33.61 12.90 -37.24
CA VAL A 59 32.55 12.13 -37.83
C VAL A 59 33.08 11.20 -38.94
N GLU A 60 33.01 9.92 -38.71
CA GLU A 60 33.42 8.90 -39.74
C GLU A 60 32.27 8.52 -40.67
N THR A 61 31.11 8.26 -40.09
CA THR A 61 29.94 7.83 -40.89
C THR A 61 28.67 8.16 -40.11
N ILE A 62 27.67 8.73 -40.80
CA ILE A 62 26.31 8.86 -40.37
C ILE A 62 25.56 7.62 -40.79
N LEU A 63 24.85 6.92 -39.93
CA LEU A 63 24.25 5.61 -40.15
C LEU A 63 22.77 5.67 -40.50
N CYS A 64 22.09 6.81 -40.28
CA CYS A 64 20.66 7.00 -40.57
C CYS A 64 20.41 8.34 -41.29
N ASN A 65 19.31 8.45 -42.04
CA ASN A 65 18.96 9.64 -42.80
C ASN A 65 18.02 10.56 -41.99
N GLU A 66 17.91 11.81 -42.44
CA GLU A 66 16.86 12.70 -41.97
C GLU A 66 15.48 12.11 -42.29
N GLY A 67 14.59 12.08 -41.28
CA GLY A 67 13.26 11.45 -41.36
C GLY A 67 13.21 10.00 -40.88
N ASP A 68 14.36 9.35 -40.62
CA ASP A 68 14.39 8.00 -40.09
C ASP A 68 14.06 7.99 -38.59
N SER A 69 13.17 7.08 -38.13
CA SER A 69 12.95 6.78 -36.74
C SER A 69 13.90 5.68 -36.30
N VAL A 70 14.72 5.95 -35.29
CA VAL A 70 15.82 5.08 -34.86
C VAL A 70 15.61 4.68 -33.40
N PRO A 71 15.62 3.36 -33.09
CA PRO A 71 15.61 2.86 -31.74
C PRO A 71 16.83 3.40 -30.94
N PHE A 72 16.64 3.71 -29.65
CA PHE A 72 17.74 4.19 -28.79
C PHE A 72 18.87 3.17 -28.61
N GLU A 73 18.62 1.90 -28.90
CA GLU A 73 19.59 0.80 -28.84
C GLU A 73 20.42 0.67 -30.12
N GLU A 74 20.08 1.40 -31.19
CA GLU A 74 20.79 1.38 -32.47
C GLU A 74 21.71 2.60 -32.60
N PRO A 75 22.95 2.43 -33.13
CA PRO A 75 23.87 3.52 -33.31
C PRO A 75 23.43 4.41 -34.49
N VAL A 76 23.50 5.71 -34.31
CA VAL A 76 23.17 6.72 -35.32
C VAL A 76 24.39 7.25 -36.08
N MET A 77 25.58 7.10 -35.49
CA MET A 77 26.83 7.65 -36.06
C MET A 77 28.07 6.88 -35.55
N ILE A 78 29.09 6.76 -36.40
CA ILE A 78 30.41 6.29 -36.03
C ILE A 78 31.34 7.50 -36.00
N VAL A 79 32.11 7.67 -34.91
CA VAL A 79 33.08 8.74 -34.73
C VAL A 79 34.45 8.21 -34.34
N THR A 80 35.52 8.97 -34.64
CA THR A 80 36.87 8.71 -34.14
C THR A 80 37.17 9.70 -33.01
N THR A 81 37.57 9.21 -31.84
CA THR A 81 37.89 10.02 -30.66
C THR A 81 39.15 9.53 -29.96
N ALA A 82 39.80 10.42 -29.22
CA ALA A 82 40.91 10.09 -28.30
C ALA A 82 40.46 10.13 -26.82
N ASP A 83 39.15 10.35 -26.55
CA ASP A 83 38.59 10.41 -25.22
C ASP A 83 38.39 8.98 -24.66
N SER A 84 39.20 8.64 -23.65
CA SER A 84 39.16 7.32 -23.01
C SER A 84 37.82 7.00 -22.28
N SER A 85 37.02 8.01 -21.94
CA SER A 85 35.69 7.78 -21.37
C SER A 85 34.70 7.09 -22.33
N MET A 86 34.98 7.19 -23.64
CA MET A 86 34.21 6.55 -24.70
C MET A 86 34.70 5.12 -25.01
N ALA A 87 35.81 4.66 -24.42
CA ALA A 87 36.34 3.30 -24.64
C ALA A 87 35.59 2.21 -23.86
N SER A 88 34.64 2.58 -22.99
CA SER A 88 33.93 1.67 -22.08
C SER A 88 32.46 1.46 -22.43
N GLN A 89 32.06 1.61 -23.67
CA GLN A 89 30.79 1.06 -24.14
C GLN A 89 31.08 -0.16 -25.05
N PRO A 90 31.08 -1.41 -24.52
CA PRO A 90 31.15 -2.56 -25.38
C PRO A 90 29.81 -2.74 -26.09
N ALA A 91 29.84 -2.73 -27.41
CA ALA A 91 28.93 -3.60 -28.14
C ALA A 91 29.11 -5.00 -27.55
N THR A 92 28.04 -5.62 -27.11
CA THR A 92 28.01 -6.96 -26.53
C THR A 92 28.71 -7.98 -27.44
N ALA A 93 30.03 -8.17 -27.23
CA ALA A 93 30.71 -9.38 -27.67
C ALA A 93 30.64 -10.34 -26.49
N VAL A 94 29.85 -11.39 -26.64
CA VAL A 94 29.74 -12.54 -25.76
C VAL A 94 31.14 -13.13 -25.60
N SER A 95 31.78 -12.96 -24.44
CA SER A 95 32.87 -13.82 -24.01
C SER A 95 32.24 -15.09 -23.45
N GLU A 96 32.62 -16.23 -24.03
CA GLU A 96 32.34 -17.57 -23.53
C GLU A 96 33.10 -17.79 -22.20
N ASP A 97 32.55 -17.30 -21.11
CA ASP A 97 32.73 -17.85 -19.78
C ASP A 97 31.35 -18.21 -19.30
N GLU A 98 31.11 -19.53 -19.12
CA GLU A 98 29.84 -20.05 -18.63
C GLU A 98 29.48 -19.35 -17.29
N PRO A 99 28.39 -18.56 -17.24
CA PRO A 99 27.85 -18.14 -15.96
C PRO A 99 27.25 -19.36 -15.29
N GLU A 100 27.50 -19.52 -14.00
CA GLU A 100 26.68 -20.41 -13.15
C GLU A 100 25.20 -20.21 -13.48
N PRO A 101 24.38 -21.27 -13.53
CA PRO A 101 23.00 -21.17 -13.99
C PRO A 101 22.24 -20.17 -13.11
N VAL A 102 21.98 -19.00 -13.68
CA VAL A 102 20.96 -18.08 -13.14
C VAL A 102 19.69 -18.90 -13.08
N SER A 103 19.14 -19.15 -11.90
CA SER A 103 17.87 -19.84 -11.72
C SER A 103 16.87 -19.21 -12.70
N GLU A 104 16.27 -20.05 -13.55
CA GLU A 104 15.31 -19.61 -14.58
C GLU A 104 14.39 -18.55 -14.01
N LEU A 105 14.30 -17.38 -14.68
CA LEU A 105 13.29 -16.37 -14.37
C LEU A 105 11.94 -17.11 -14.35
N PRO A 106 11.13 -16.97 -13.30
CA PRO A 106 9.87 -17.67 -13.20
C PRO A 106 9.03 -17.32 -14.43
N LYS A 107 8.74 -18.31 -15.28
CA LYS A 107 7.77 -18.16 -16.37
C LYS A 107 6.45 -17.80 -15.71
N MET A 108 5.94 -16.60 -16.02
CA MET A 108 4.59 -16.21 -15.64
C MET A 108 3.62 -17.10 -16.44
N GLU A 109 3.10 -18.14 -15.78
CA GLU A 109 1.97 -18.88 -16.33
C GLU A 109 0.72 -18.00 -16.20
N ILE A 110 0.25 -17.51 -17.34
CA ILE A 110 -1.06 -16.87 -17.43
C ILE A 110 -2.09 -18.00 -17.35
N LEU A 111 -2.68 -18.14 -16.15
CA LEU A 111 -3.79 -19.07 -15.96
C LEU A 111 -5.02 -18.52 -16.70
N GLU A 112 -5.38 -19.15 -17.84
CA GLU A 112 -6.67 -18.90 -18.49
C GLU A 112 -7.80 -19.38 -17.55
N LYS A 113 -8.47 -18.44 -16.87
CA LYS A 113 -9.68 -18.73 -16.10
C LYS A 113 -10.89 -18.76 -17.06
N LYS A 114 -11.62 -19.88 -17.06
CA LYS A 114 -12.94 -19.97 -17.68
C LYS A 114 -13.91 -19.01 -16.97
N SER A 115 -14.72 -18.28 -17.74
CA SER A 115 -15.82 -17.46 -17.23
C SER A 115 -16.82 -18.34 -16.48
N GLU A 116 -16.83 -18.23 -15.17
CA GLU A 116 -17.84 -18.84 -14.30
C GLU A 116 -19.10 -17.95 -14.25
N GLU A 117 -20.24 -18.52 -13.87
CA GLU A 117 -21.48 -17.76 -13.65
C GLU A 117 -21.28 -16.62 -12.64
N PRO A 118 -22.06 -15.51 -12.73
CA PRO A 118 -21.89 -14.38 -11.82
C PRO A 118 -22.02 -14.82 -10.36
N VAL A 119 -21.01 -14.50 -9.56
CA VAL A 119 -20.94 -14.85 -8.14
C VAL A 119 -22.07 -14.15 -7.39
N LYS A 120 -22.96 -14.92 -6.78
CA LYS A 120 -24.12 -14.41 -6.03
C LYS A 120 -23.79 -14.10 -4.57
N THR A 121 -22.82 -14.81 -3.99
CA THR A 121 -22.48 -14.72 -2.56
C THR A 121 -20.98 -14.54 -2.37
N VAL A 122 -20.62 -13.57 -1.54
CA VAL A 122 -19.23 -13.36 -1.11
C VAL A 122 -19.20 -13.38 0.42
N SER A 123 -18.32 -14.19 0.97
CA SER A 123 -18.21 -14.42 2.41
C SER A 123 -16.78 -14.28 2.91
N MET A 124 -16.64 -13.97 4.19
CA MET A 124 -15.40 -14.12 4.94
C MET A 124 -15.32 -15.56 5.48
N LEU A 125 -14.20 -16.25 5.26
CA LEU A 125 -14.04 -17.64 5.66
C LEU A 125 -13.21 -17.82 6.94
N GLY A 126 -12.19 -17.03 7.11
CA GLY A 126 -11.28 -17.15 8.24
C GLY A 126 -10.65 -15.83 8.64
N ILE A 127 -10.25 -15.73 9.88
CA ILE A 127 -9.60 -14.56 10.47
C ILE A 127 -8.32 -15.00 11.16
N GLY A 128 -7.26 -14.23 11.01
CA GLY A 128 -6.02 -14.45 11.75
C GLY A 128 -5.42 -13.11 12.16
N THR A 129 -4.77 -13.07 13.31
CA THR A 129 -4.15 -11.84 13.80
C THR A 129 -2.77 -12.10 14.38
N TYR A 130 -1.98 -11.03 14.41
CA TYR A 130 -0.71 -10.98 15.09
C TYR A 130 -0.58 -9.69 15.88
N LEU A 131 -0.19 -9.81 17.14
CA LEU A 131 0.21 -8.72 17.99
C LEU A 131 1.64 -8.96 18.46
N PRO A 132 2.56 -7.99 18.35
CA PRO A 132 3.91 -8.10 18.89
C PRO A 132 3.91 -8.50 20.37
N SER A 133 4.91 -9.25 20.79
CA SER A 133 5.01 -9.74 22.17
C SER A 133 5.30 -8.63 23.17
N ARG A 134 6.00 -7.57 22.76
CA ARG A 134 6.39 -6.45 23.64
C ARG A 134 5.17 -5.61 24.02
N ILE A 135 4.83 -5.63 25.32
CA ILE A 135 3.84 -4.73 25.91
C ILE A 135 4.54 -3.43 26.29
N VAL A 136 3.99 -2.30 25.87
CA VAL A 136 4.43 -0.97 26.23
C VAL A 136 3.32 -0.30 27.03
N LYS A 137 3.53 -0.13 28.31
CA LYS A 137 2.57 0.54 29.21
C LYS A 137 2.64 2.06 29.04
N THR A 138 1.53 2.75 29.22
CA THR A 138 1.50 4.22 29.19
C THR A 138 2.51 4.81 30.16
N LYS A 139 2.68 4.22 31.34
CA LYS A 139 3.66 4.65 32.37
C LYS A 139 5.11 4.70 31.83
N GLU A 140 5.50 3.78 30.93
CA GLU A 140 6.84 3.76 30.35
C GLU A 140 7.07 4.98 29.44
N LEU A 141 6.02 5.42 28.72
CA LEU A 141 6.09 6.57 27.82
C LEU A 141 6.07 7.91 28.54
N LEU A 142 5.57 7.95 29.78
CA LEU A 142 5.49 9.16 30.60
C LEU A 142 6.85 9.65 31.10
N ALA A 143 7.92 8.87 30.96
CA ALA A 143 9.28 9.33 31.28
C ALA A 143 9.68 10.60 30.52
N GLU A 144 9.15 10.77 29.29
CA GLU A 144 9.36 11.96 28.44
C GLU A 144 8.41 13.14 28.84
N TYR A 145 7.40 12.90 29.69
CA TYR A 145 6.31 13.84 29.97
C TYR A 145 5.97 13.88 31.49
N PRO A 146 6.84 14.47 32.34
CA PRO A 146 6.67 14.44 33.78
C PRO A 146 5.44 15.21 34.31
N ASP A 147 4.85 16.06 33.48
CA ASP A 147 3.66 16.86 33.77
C ASP A 147 2.33 16.14 33.45
N ILE A 148 2.39 14.92 32.87
CA ILE A 148 1.22 14.14 32.47
C ILE A 148 1.10 12.87 33.33
N THR A 149 -0.15 12.47 33.65
CA THR A 149 -0.41 11.24 34.44
C THR A 149 -1.04 10.14 33.57
N GLU A 150 -0.92 8.89 34.02
CA GLU A 150 -1.59 7.75 33.35
C GLU A 150 -3.11 7.93 33.31
N GLU A 151 -3.70 8.43 34.38
CA GLU A 151 -5.14 8.68 34.50
C GLU A 151 -5.60 9.73 33.48
N TYR A 152 -4.80 10.77 33.24
CA TYR A 152 -5.09 11.76 32.23
C TYR A 152 -5.08 11.10 30.80
N ILE A 153 -4.03 10.37 30.46
CA ILE A 153 -3.93 9.70 29.15
C ILE A 153 -5.07 8.71 28.99
N PHE A 154 -5.35 7.87 30.00
CA PHE A 154 -6.49 6.96 29.95
C PHE A 154 -7.82 7.69 29.78
N GLY A 155 -8.01 8.79 30.52
CA GLY A 155 -9.21 9.62 30.46
C GLY A 155 -9.46 10.23 29.07
N VAL A 156 -8.40 10.57 28.30
CA VAL A 156 -8.52 11.21 26.99
C VAL A 156 -8.43 10.23 25.82
N THR A 157 -7.84 9.03 25.99
CA THR A 157 -7.63 8.05 24.92
C THR A 157 -8.37 6.73 25.15
N GLY A 158 -8.53 6.32 26.39
CA GLY A 158 -8.98 4.97 26.78
C GLY A 158 -7.85 3.92 26.76
N ILE A 159 -6.56 4.33 26.63
CA ILE A 159 -5.43 3.42 26.42
C ILE A 159 -4.60 3.31 27.70
N LYS A 160 -4.32 2.06 28.12
CA LYS A 160 -3.42 1.72 29.22
C LYS A 160 -2.09 1.21 28.73
N GLU A 161 -2.14 0.36 27.68
CA GLU A 161 -0.98 -0.24 27.09
C GLU A 161 -1.20 -0.48 25.57
N ARG A 162 -0.12 -0.78 24.88
CA ARG A 162 -0.12 -1.14 23.46
C ARG A 162 0.96 -2.17 23.18
N ARG A 163 0.98 -2.70 21.98
CA ARG A 163 2.03 -3.60 21.51
C ARG A 163 2.91 -2.87 20.52
N TRP A 164 4.22 -2.96 20.70
CA TRP A 164 5.19 -2.41 19.76
C TRP A 164 6.14 -3.50 19.28
N ALA A 165 6.33 -3.58 17.98
CA ALA A 165 7.27 -4.48 17.35
C ALA A 165 8.70 -4.16 17.80
N ALA A 166 9.52 -5.19 18.01
CA ALA A 166 10.94 -5.07 18.32
C ALA A 166 11.76 -5.19 17.03
N ASP A 167 11.91 -6.40 16.52
CA ASP A 167 12.71 -6.72 15.33
C ASP A 167 11.87 -7.14 14.13
N GLU A 168 10.56 -7.33 14.34
CA GLU A 168 9.64 -7.72 13.28
C GLU A 168 9.53 -6.64 12.21
N LYS A 169 9.30 -7.06 10.96
CA LYS A 169 8.92 -6.21 9.83
C LYS A 169 7.41 -6.28 9.61
N PRO A 170 6.81 -5.31 8.93
CA PRO A 170 5.40 -5.37 8.57
C PRO A 170 5.02 -6.69 7.87
N SER A 171 5.84 -7.16 6.92
CA SER A 171 5.62 -8.43 6.24
C SER A 171 5.74 -9.67 7.14
N ASP A 172 6.50 -9.62 8.25
CA ASP A 172 6.55 -10.72 9.23
C ASP A 172 5.24 -10.81 9.99
N MET A 173 4.75 -9.69 10.50
CA MET A 173 3.46 -9.62 11.19
C MET A 173 2.30 -10.00 10.26
N ALA A 174 2.33 -9.52 9.01
CA ALA A 174 1.35 -9.88 7.98
C ALA A 174 1.35 -11.37 7.70
N TYR A 175 2.53 -12.02 7.64
CA TYR A 175 2.68 -13.45 7.42
C TYR A 175 2.00 -14.24 8.54
N GLU A 176 2.30 -13.94 9.79
CA GLU A 176 1.74 -14.64 10.96
C GLU A 176 0.20 -14.54 11.01
N ALA A 177 -0.36 -13.35 10.72
CA ALA A 177 -1.79 -13.16 10.64
C ALA A 177 -2.41 -13.93 9.45
N SER A 178 -1.75 -13.91 8.29
CA SER A 178 -2.22 -14.54 7.07
C SER A 178 -2.25 -16.07 7.16
N VAL A 179 -1.22 -16.68 7.74
CA VAL A 179 -1.18 -18.14 7.95
C VAL A 179 -2.38 -18.58 8.77
N LYS A 180 -2.66 -17.91 9.89
CA LYS A 180 -3.81 -18.23 10.75
C LYS A 180 -5.15 -18.05 10.03
N ALA A 181 -5.29 -16.98 9.22
CA ALA A 181 -6.51 -16.76 8.44
C ALA A 181 -6.74 -17.84 7.39
N ILE A 182 -5.69 -18.27 6.69
CA ILE A 182 -5.76 -19.34 5.70
C ILE A 182 -6.10 -20.67 6.38
N GLU A 183 -5.43 -21.01 7.48
CA GLU A 183 -5.72 -22.23 8.25
C GLU A 183 -7.16 -22.26 8.75
N GLN A 184 -7.64 -21.17 9.34
CA GLN A 184 -9.02 -21.08 9.84
C GLN A 184 -10.06 -21.15 8.72
N SER A 185 -9.74 -20.66 7.52
CA SER A 185 -10.62 -20.73 6.36
C SER A 185 -10.82 -22.15 5.83
N GLY A 186 -10.01 -23.13 6.25
CA GLY A 186 -9.98 -24.48 5.71
C GLY A 186 -9.32 -24.61 4.33
N LEU A 187 -8.74 -23.53 3.81
CA LEU A 187 -8.03 -23.50 2.54
C LEU A 187 -6.51 -23.69 2.76
N ASN A 188 -5.81 -23.91 1.65
CA ASN A 188 -4.34 -23.91 1.63
C ASN A 188 -3.83 -22.66 0.92
N SER A 189 -2.55 -22.33 1.09
CA SER A 189 -1.92 -21.18 0.39
C SER A 189 -2.10 -21.24 -1.13
N LYS A 190 -2.05 -22.42 -1.74
CA LYS A 190 -2.27 -22.63 -3.18
C LYS A 190 -3.68 -22.31 -3.68
N ASP A 191 -4.64 -22.24 -2.78
CA ASP A 191 -6.05 -21.97 -3.11
C ASP A 191 -6.33 -20.46 -3.11
N ILE A 192 -5.34 -19.62 -2.73
CA ILE A 192 -5.42 -18.15 -2.75
C ILE A 192 -5.12 -17.65 -4.16
N ASP A 193 -6.04 -16.90 -4.72
CA ASP A 193 -5.99 -16.36 -6.10
C ASP A 193 -5.53 -14.91 -6.19
N ALA A 194 -5.54 -14.16 -5.08
CA ALA A 194 -5.03 -12.79 -5.02
C ALA A 194 -4.67 -12.41 -3.58
N ILE A 195 -3.74 -11.47 -3.42
CA ILE A 195 -3.32 -10.93 -2.12
C ILE A 195 -3.44 -9.41 -2.14
N VAL A 196 -4.18 -8.85 -1.19
CA VAL A 196 -4.32 -7.41 -0.96
C VAL A 196 -3.82 -7.09 0.44
N VAL A 197 -2.79 -6.26 0.55
CA VAL A 197 -2.29 -5.79 1.84
C VAL A 197 -2.63 -4.33 2.03
N SER A 198 -3.31 -4.01 3.13
CA SER A 198 -3.52 -2.62 3.56
C SER A 198 -2.44 -2.22 4.54
N THR A 199 -1.70 -1.18 4.21
CA THR A 199 -0.67 -0.64 5.11
C THR A 199 -0.35 0.82 4.80
N THR A 200 -0.03 1.58 5.86
CA THR A 200 0.59 2.91 5.78
C THR A 200 2.08 2.88 6.14
N THR A 201 2.56 1.73 6.58
CA THR A 201 3.94 1.50 7.02
C THR A 201 4.52 0.28 6.32
N PRO A 202 4.65 0.28 4.98
CA PRO A 202 5.17 -0.87 4.23
C PRO A 202 6.62 -1.17 4.62
N ASP A 203 7.11 -2.37 4.29
CA ASP A 203 8.53 -2.74 4.47
C ASP A 203 9.44 -1.78 3.71
N VAL A 204 9.09 -1.49 2.46
CA VAL A 204 9.75 -0.55 1.55
C VAL A 204 8.69 0.05 0.62
N VAL A 205 9.02 1.13 -0.10
CA VAL A 205 8.10 1.74 -1.06
C VAL A 205 7.81 0.80 -2.23
N MET A 206 8.82 0.07 -2.70
CA MET A 206 8.72 -0.99 -3.71
C MET A 206 9.84 -2.02 -3.52
N PRO A 207 9.58 -3.34 -3.68
CA PRO A 207 8.28 -3.93 -4.04
C PRO A 207 7.22 -3.74 -2.95
N SER A 208 5.93 -4.00 -3.28
CA SER A 208 4.83 -3.94 -2.30
C SER A 208 5.03 -4.96 -1.17
N THR A 209 4.52 -4.65 0.03
CA THR A 209 4.47 -5.59 1.16
C THR A 209 3.69 -6.86 0.78
N ALA A 210 2.66 -6.75 -0.06
CA ALA A 210 1.92 -7.89 -0.59
C ALA A 210 2.79 -8.85 -1.41
N CYS A 211 3.71 -8.33 -2.25
CA CYS A 211 4.66 -9.17 -3.00
C CYS A 211 5.65 -9.87 -2.06
N ILE A 212 6.11 -9.19 -1.01
CA ILE A 212 6.99 -9.79 0.00
C ILE A 212 6.23 -10.88 0.77
N LEU A 213 4.99 -10.60 1.19
CA LEU A 213 4.11 -11.57 1.85
C LEU A 213 3.82 -12.78 0.97
N GLN A 214 3.56 -12.56 -0.33
CA GLN A 214 3.38 -13.63 -1.32
C GLN A 214 4.55 -14.61 -1.33
N GLY A 215 5.79 -14.07 -1.36
CA GLY A 215 7.01 -14.87 -1.29
C GLY A 215 7.12 -15.67 0.01
N LYS A 216 6.80 -15.07 1.16
CA LYS A 216 6.82 -15.74 2.48
C LYS A 216 5.77 -16.86 2.57
N LEU A 217 4.59 -16.69 1.97
CA LEU A 217 3.53 -17.71 1.93
C LEU A 217 3.79 -18.82 0.90
N GLY A 218 4.82 -18.69 0.07
CA GLY A 218 5.11 -19.63 -1.02
C GLY A 218 4.08 -19.60 -2.16
N ILE A 219 3.28 -18.53 -2.26
CA ILE A 219 2.28 -18.33 -3.30
C ILE A 219 2.95 -17.70 -4.52
N ARG A 220 2.59 -18.12 -5.74
CA ARG A 220 3.14 -17.60 -6.99
C ARG A 220 2.05 -17.45 -8.05
N GLY A 221 2.28 -16.56 -9.03
CA GLY A 221 1.44 -16.42 -10.22
C GLY A 221 0.07 -15.77 -9.98
N VAL A 222 -0.14 -15.12 -8.83
CA VAL A 222 -1.39 -14.43 -8.50
C VAL A 222 -1.16 -12.94 -8.27
N PRO A 223 -2.13 -12.07 -8.53
CA PRO A 223 -2.03 -10.65 -8.21
C PRO A 223 -1.71 -10.40 -6.73
N ALA A 224 -0.73 -9.53 -6.47
CA ALA A 224 -0.35 -9.11 -5.12
C ALA A 224 0.00 -7.62 -5.12
N PHE A 225 -0.70 -6.81 -4.34
CA PHE A 225 -0.52 -5.36 -4.29
C PHE A 225 -0.91 -4.78 -2.95
N ASP A 226 -0.31 -3.62 -2.61
CA ASP A 226 -0.66 -2.85 -1.44
C ASP A 226 -1.79 -1.87 -1.76
N LEU A 227 -2.62 -1.59 -0.74
CA LEU A 227 -3.70 -0.63 -0.74
C LEU A 227 -3.48 0.35 0.42
N ASN A 228 -3.63 1.63 0.16
CA ASN A 228 -3.58 2.66 1.17
C ASN A 228 -4.91 3.42 1.26
N ALA A 229 -5.67 3.16 2.32
CA ALA A 229 -6.81 3.94 2.78
C ALA A 229 -6.70 4.20 4.29
N ALA A 230 -5.47 4.25 4.79
CA ALA A 230 -5.12 4.42 6.19
C ALA A 230 -5.91 3.44 7.09
N CYS A 231 -6.48 3.92 8.22
CA CYS A 231 -7.23 3.06 9.15
C CYS A 231 -8.47 2.38 8.52
N SER A 232 -8.96 2.88 7.37
CA SER A 232 -10.07 2.27 6.63
C SER A 232 -9.63 1.09 5.74
N GLY A 233 -8.33 0.86 5.63
CA GLY A 233 -7.76 0.00 4.62
C GLY A 233 -8.22 -1.45 4.65
N TRP A 234 -8.48 -2.06 5.82
CA TRP A 234 -8.98 -3.44 5.86
C TRP A 234 -10.37 -3.58 5.23
N LEU A 235 -11.30 -2.66 5.52
CA LEU A 235 -12.63 -2.67 4.91
C LEU A 235 -12.58 -2.33 3.41
N TYR A 236 -11.72 -1.40 3.01
CA TYR A 236 -11.45 -1.14 1.59
C TYR A 236 -10.88 -2.37 0.89
N GLY A 237 -9.95 -3.09 1.53
CA GLY A 237 -9.39 -4.34 1.03
C GLY A 237 -10.44 -5.43 0.82
N ILE A 238 -11.41 -5.56 1.74
CA ILE A 238 -12.54 -6.49 1.59
C ILE A 238 -13.40 -6.12 0.38
N SER A 239 -13.69 -4.83 0.19
CA SER A 239 -14.46 -4.37 -0.98
C SER A 239 -13.71 -4.59 -2.30
N VAL A 240 -12.39 -4.37 -2.31
CA VAL A 240 -11.54 -4.70 -3.47
C VAL A 240 -11.56 -6.19 -3.74
N ALA A 241 -11.41 -7.03 -2.71
CA ALA A 241 -11.47 -8.49 -2.83
C ALA A 241 -12.81 -8.94 -3.42
N LYS A 242 -13.93 -8.39 -2.93
CA LYS A 242 -15.25 -8.64 -3.50
C LYS A 242 -15.34 -8.23 -4.97
N GLY A 243 -14.76 -7.08 -5.35
CA GLY A 243 -14.67 -6.66 -6.76
C GLY A 243 -13.91 -7.65 -7.63
N LEU A 244 -12.74 -8.14 -7.17
CA LEU A 244 -11.95 -9.17 -7.87
C LEU A 244 -12.70 -10.49 -8.00
N ILE A 245 -13.49 -10.86 -6.99
CA ILE A 245 -14.32 -12.06 -7.01
C ILE A 245 -15.50 -11.90 -7.98
N CYS A 246 -16.24 -10.79 -7.88
CA CYS A 246 -17.40 -10.55 -8.73
C CYS A 246 -17.05 -10.37 -10.22
N SER A 247 -15.83 -9.91 -10.53
CA SER A 247 -15.31 -9.81 -11.91
C SER A 247 -14.73 -11.14 -12.44
N GLY A 248 -14.66 -12.20 -11.63
CA GLY A 248 -14.09 -13.48 -12.01
C GLY A 248 -12.56 -13.53 -12.04
N VAL A 249 -11.87 -12.46 -11.63
CA VAL A 249 -10.40 -12.43 -11.53
C VAL A 249 -9.87 -13.36 -10.45
N ALA A 250 -10.58 -13.46 -9.33
CA ALA A 250 -10.22 -14.31 -8.20
C ALA A 250 -11.43 -15.05 -7.65
N LYS A 251 -11.22 -16.17 -6.97
CA LYS A 251 -12.23 -16.87 -6.19
C LYS A 251 -12.00 -16.69 -4.70
N ASN A 252 -10.76 -16.80 -4.28
CA ASN A 252 -10.32 -16.64 -2.89
C ASN A 252 -9.27 -15.55 -2.80
N VAL A 253 -9.54 -14.48 -2.08
CA VAL A 253 -8.64 -13.33 -1.91
C VAL A 253 -8.21 -13.24 -0.45
N LEU A 254 -6.91 -13.25 -0.22
CA LEU A 254 -6.33 -12.94 1.08
C LEU A 254 -6.27 -11.41 1.24
N VAL A 255 -6.97 -10.89 2.24
CA VAL A 255 -6.94 -9.47 2.63
C VAL A 255 -6.23 -9.36 3.96
N THR A 256 -5.09 -8.69 3.98
CA THR A 256 -4.29 -8.49 5.19
C THR A 256 -4.14 -7.00 5.48
N ALA A 257 -4.36 -6.60 6.71
CA ALA A 257 -4.04 -5.27 7.22
C ALA A 257 -2.85 -5.37 8.16
N VAL A 258 -1.86 -4.50 7.99
CA VAL A 258 -0.69 -4.45 8.87
C VAL A 258 -0.19 -3.02 8.98
N ASP A 259 -0.03 -2.56 10.21
CA ASP A 259 0.59 -1.26 10.47
C ASP A 259 1.57 -1.35 11.65
N MET A 260 2.75 -0.78 11.47
CA MET A 260 3.80 -0.64 12.46
C MET A 260 3.96 0.84 12.80
N GLN A 261 2.94 1.40 13.46
CA GLN A 261 2.84 2.82 13.73
C GLN A 261 3.93 3.31 14.69
N SER A 262 4.44 2.45 15.58
CA SER A 262 5.52 2.78 16.52
C SER A 262 6.77 3.34 15.84
N ARG A 263 7.01 3.00 14.56
CA ARG A 263 8.18 3.44 13.78
C ARG A 263 8.06 4.85 13.22
N VAL A 264 6.86 5.41 13.24
CA VAL A 264 6.54 6.71 12.63
C VAL A 264 5.97 7.70 13.64
N LEU A 265 6.20 7.46 14.94
CA LEU A 265 5.80 8.34 16.03
C LEU A 265 6.94 9.27 16.44
N ASP A 266 6.62 10.56 16.55
CA ASP A 266 7.49 11.55 17.16
C ASP A 266 7.34 11.47 18.69
N LYS A 267 8.44 11.16 19.38
CA LYS A 267 8.44 11.10 20.86
C LYS A 267 8.13 12.43 21.52
N SER A 268 8.34 13.55 20.82
CA SER A 268 8.04 14.89 21.30
C SER A 268 6.58 15.32 21.09
N ASP A 269 5.81 14.58 20.27
CA ASP A 269 4.39 14.88 20.02
C ASP A 269 3.47 14.05 20.93
N ARG A 270 3.05 14.63 22.05
CA ARG A 270 2.13 14.00 22.99
C ARG A 270 0.74 13.67 22.41
N ASN A 271 0.35 14.25 21.26
CA ASN A 271 -0.95 13.99 20.66
C ASN A 271 -0.99 12.65 19.95
N THR A 272 0.16 12.15 19.48
CA THR A 272 0.28 10.89 18.74
C THR A 272 1.01 9.80 19.51
N TYR A 273 2.01 10.15 20.32
CA TYR A 273 2.92 9.21 20.98
C TYR A 273 2.22 8.19 21.89
N PHE A 274 1.12 8.60 22.55
CA PHE A 274 0.37 7.72 23.45
C PHE A 274 -0.75 6.92 22.77
N LEU A 275 -0.99 7.11 21.45
CA LEU A 275 -2.16 6.51 20.79
C LEU A 275 -1.88 5.16 20.17
N PHE A 276 -0.80 5.03 19.42
CA PHE A 276 -0.66 3.96 18.45
C PHE A 276 0.01 2.71 19.00
N GLY A 277 -0.49 1.56 18.55
CA GLY A 277 0.12 0.25 18.67
C GLY A 277 0.40 -0.35 17.29
N ASP A 278 1.16 -1.44 17.27
CA ASP A 278 1.48 -2.23 16.09
C ASP A 278 0.65 -3.51 16.07
N GLY A 279 0.31 -3.99 14.89
CA GLY A 279 -0.41 -5.24 14.73
C GLY A 279 -0.75 -5.57 13.29
N ALA A 280 -1.16 -6.80 13.08
CA ALA A 280 -1.68 -7.29 11.82
C ALA A 280 -2.96 -8.09 12.00
N GLY A 281 -3.83 -8.05 10.99
CA GLY A 281 -5.02 -8.88 10.91
C GLY A 281 -5.33 -9.25 9.47
N ALA A 282 -5.73 -10.47 9.24
CA ALA A 282 -6.00 -11.00 7.91
C ALA A 282 -7.33 -11.73 7.87
N THR A 283 -7.93 -11.79 6.68
CA THR A 283 -9.09 -12.62 6.40
C THR A 283 -9.02 -13.19 4.99
N VAL A 284 -9.66 -14.32 4.76
CA VAL A 284 -9.90 -14.84 3.41
C VAL A 284 -11.31 -14.46 2.99
N VAL A 285 -11.43 -13.73 1.90
CA VAL A 285 -12.72 -13.40 1.26
C VAL A 285 -12.90 -14.33 0.07
N SER A 286 -14.05 -14.98 -0.03
CA SER A 286 -14.28 -16.05 -1.01
C SER A 286 -15.66 -15.99 -1.67
N ALA A 287 -15.72 -16.45 -2.91
CA ALA A 287 -16.96 -16.82 -3.60
C ALA A 287 -17.54 -18.09 -2.98
N SER A 288 -18.20 -17.98 -1.85
CA SER A 288 -18.69 -19.13 -1.07
C SER A 288 -19.98 -18.81 -0.34
N ASP A 289 -20.87 -19.80 -0.27
CA ASP A 289 -22.07 -19.77 0.58
C ASP A 289 -21.77 -20.25 2.01
N SER A 290 -20.58 -20.82 2.24
CA SER A 290 -20.06 -21.13 3.58
C SER A 290 -19.27 -19.93 4.10
N GLY A 291 -19.30 -19.73 5.43
CA GLY A 291 -18.63 -18.59 6.07
C GLY A 291 -19.60 -17.44 6.39
N HIS A 292 -19.04 -16.28 6.70
CA HIS A 292 -19.77 -15.13 7.21
C HIS A 292 -20.12 -14.18 6.06
N LEU A 293 -21.43 -13.99 5.83
CA LEU A 293 -21.94 -13.32 4.64
C LEU A 293 -21.73 -11.80 4.71
N ILE A 294 -21.03 -11.25 3.73
CA ILE A 294 -20.91 -9.80 3.53
C ILE A 294 -22.22 -9.27 2.94
N LYS A 295 -22.95 -8.47 3.73
CA LYS A 295 -24.30 -7.98 3.35
C LYS A 295 -24.22 -6.62 2.63
N GLN A 296 -23.72 -5.60 3.28
CA GLN A 296 -23.68 -4.23 2.77
C GLN A 296 -22.33 -3.61 3.04
N GLU A 297 -21.91 -2.72 2.14
CA GLU A 297 -20.67 -1.98 2.23
C GLU A 297 -20.94 -0.50 1.93
N ILE A 298 -20.22 0.38 2.61
CA ILE A 298 -20.20 1.81 2.38
C ILE A 298 -18.74 2.23 2.40
N LEU A 299 -18.27 2.84 1.32
CA LEU A 299 -16.94 3.43 1.22
C LEU A 299 -17.08 4.86 0.74
N THR A 300 -16.34 5.77 1.35
CA THR A 300 -16.31 7.18 0.97
C THR A 300 -14.98 7.81 1.33
N ALA A 301 -14.63 8.88 0.60
CA ALA A 301 -13.48 9.71 0.90
C ALA A 301 -13.83 11.18 0.65
N ASP A 302 -13.18 12.09 1.40
CA ASP A 302 -13.34 13.53 1.27
C ASP A 302 -11.98 14.23 1.41
N SER A 303 -11.54 14.87 0.33
CA SER A 303 -10.28 15.62 0.28
C SER A 303 -10.27 16.88 1.16
N GLY A 304 -11.42 17.35 1.65
CA GLY A 304 -11.48 18.43 2.63
C GLY A 304 -10.79 18.11 3.97
N GLY A 305 -10.43 16.85 4.21
CA GLY A 305 -9.75 16.38 5.41
C GLY A 305 -8.28 16.03 5.26
N LEU A 306 -7.60 16.39 4.16
CA LEU A 306 -6.21 16.02 3.87
C LEU A 306 -5.23 16.33 5.01
N THR A 307 -5.41 17.44 5.71
CA THR A 307 -4.51 17.89 6.78
C THR A 307 -4.87 17.35 8.17
N MET A 308 -6.04 16.70 8.33
CA MET A 308 -6.48 16.21 9.65
C MET A 308 -5.62 15.07 10.19
N ALA A 309 -5.09 14.23 9.30
CA ALA A 309 -4.18 13.15 9.65
C ALA A 309 -3.23 12.91 8.48
N ARG A 310 -1.92 13.01 8.70
CA ARG A 310 -0.92 12.90 7.64
C ARG A 310 0.42 12.38 8.09
N ARG A 311 1.19 11.93 7.15
CA ARG A 311 2.63 11.66 7.25
C ARG A 311 3.27 11.89 5.89
N HIS A 312 4.32 12.69 5.84
CA HIS A 312 5.01 12.98 4.58
C HIS A 312 5.93 11.82 4.15
N MET A 313 6.10 11.71 2.84
CA MET A 313 7.15 10.90 2.21
C MET A 313 8.23 11.84 1.66
N PRO A 314 9.53 11.46 1.66
CA PRO A 314 10.56 12.30 1.08
C PRO A 314 10.26 12.67 -0.37
N GLY A 315 10.38 13.97 -0.69
CA GLY A 315 10.17 14.49 -2.04
C GLY A 315 8.73 14.71 -2.49
N TYR A 316 7.76 14.57 -1.57
CA TYR A 316 6.34 14.79 -1.88
C TYR A 316 5.70 15.70 -0.85
N ASP A 317 4.95 16.69 -1.32
CA ASP A 317 4.27 17.68 -0.49
C ASP A 317 2.76 17.50 -0.56
N ILE A 318 2.07 17.84 0.55
CA ILE A 318 0.62 17.96 0.54
C ILE A 318 0.28 19.37 0.00
N PRO A 319 -0.62 19.49 -0.99
CA PRO A 319 -1.02 20.80 -1.49
C PRO A 319 -1.48 21.74 -0.36
N ASN A 320 -1.03 23.00 -0.40
CA ASN A 320 -1.36 24.08 0.57
C ASN A 320 -0.75 23.90 1.98
N GLU A 321 0.24 23.05 2.18
CA GLU A 321 1.05 22.99 3.40
C GLU A 321 2.46 23.57 3.19
N SER A 322 3.19 23.82 4.30
CA SER A 322 4.61 24.20 4.24
C SER A 322 5.43 23.06 3.68
N ASN A 323 6.45 23.35 2.88
CA ASN A 323 7.35 22.37 2.24
C ASN A 323 8.32 21.71 3.23
N ASP A 324 8.09 21.81 4.55
CA ASP A 324 8.94 21.18 5.54
C ASP A 324 8.62 19.69 5.64
N PHE A 325 9.56 18.85 5.25
CA PHE A 325 9.43 17.40 5.34
C PHE A 325 9.26 16.95 6.81
N ASP A 326 8.12 16.33 7.10
CA ASP A 326 7.80 15.76 8.40
C ASP A 326 7.54 14.25 8.28
N PRO A 327 8.49 13.37 8.66
CA PRO A 327 8.34 11.93 8.52
C PRO A 327 7.37 11.29 9.51
N TRP A 328 6.88 12.06 10.47
CA TRP A 328 6.08 11.58 11.58
C TRP A 328 4.58 11.68 11.32
N VAL A 329 3.81 10.82 11.94
CA VAL A 329 2.35 10.94 11.95
C VAL A 329 1.95 12.19 12.73
N ARG A 330 1.12 13.04 12.10
CA ARG A 330 0.52 14.23 12.71
C ARG A 330 -1.00 14.14 12.65
N LEU A 331 -1.65 14.55 13.73
CA LEU A 331 -3.11 14.52 13.87
C LEU A 331 -3.65 15.86 14.36
N ASP A 332 -4.70 16.38 13.69
CA ASP A 332 -5.60 17.37 14.29
C ASP A 332 -6.66 16.63 15.10
N GLY A 333 -6.38 16.44 16.37
CA GLY A 333 -7.25 15.66 17.27
C GLY A 333 -8.66 16.25 17.42
N ARG A 334 -8.84 17.59 17.31
CA ARG A 334 -10.16 18.23 17.41
C ARG A 334 -11.00 18.00 16.17
N ALA A 335 -10.44 18.23 15.01
CA ALA A 335 -11.12 18.00 13.73
C ALA A 335 -11.48 16.52 13.57
N LEU A 336 -10.53 15.63 13.83
CA LEU A 336 -10.74 14.16 13.78
C LEU A 336 -11.80 13.69 14.79
N PHE A 337 -11.85 14.23 16.01
CA PHE A 337 -12.86 13.83 16.98
C PHE A 337 -14.28 14.13 16.47
N LYS A 338 -14.48 15.33 15.94
CA LYS A 338 -15.79 15.74 15.37
C LYS A 338 -16.15 14.86 14.19
N PHE A 339 -15.26 14.76 13.21
CA PHE A 339 -15.50 14.01 11.99
C PHE A 339 -15.75 12.53 12.26
N ALA A 340 -14.87 11.87 13.03
CA ALA A 340 -14.99 10.44 13.33
C ALA A 340 -16.25 10.11 14.12
N THR A 341 -16.65 10.96 15.10
CA THR A 341 -17.89 10.78 15.85
C THR A 341 -19.12 10.79 14.94
N GLU A 342 -19.22 11.75 14.03
CA GLU A 342 -20.33 11.82 13.06
C GLU A 342 -20.29 10.65 12.08
N SER A 343 -19.12 10.37 11.50
CA SER A 343 -18.97 9.30 10.49
C SER A 343 -19.30 7.93 11.08
N PHE A 344 -18.75 7.55 12.25
CA PHE A 344 -19.07 6.25 12.87
C PHE A 344 -20.57 6.12 13.12
N SER A 345 -21.20 7.15 13.69
CA SER A 345 -22.63 7.10 13.98
C SER A 345 -23.47 7.02 12.72
N SER A 346 -23.11 7.73 11.65
CA SER A 346 -23.79 7.70 10.36
C SER A 346 -23.65 6.35 9.68
N LEU A 347 -22.41 5.81 9.60
CA LEU A 347 -22.14 4.49 9.02
C LEU A 347 -22.95 3.37 9.70
N VAL A 348 -23.01 3.38 11.05
CA VAL A 348 -23.79 2.38 11.79
C VAL A 348 -25.29 2.49 11.44
N ARG A 349 -25.86 3.69 11.44
CA ARG A 349 -27.28 3.88 11.08
C ARG A 349 -27.58 3.48 9.63
N GLU A 350 -26.74 3.90 8.69
CA GLU A 350 -26.94 3.57 7.29
C GLU A 350 -26.81 2.08 7.00
N LEU A 351 -25.85 1.40 7.62
CA LEU A 351 -25.69 -0.05 7.48
C LEU A 351 -26.88 -0.82 8.05
N ILE A 352 -27.44 -0.38 9.19
CA ILE A 352 -28.69 -0.96 9.73
C ILE A 352 -29.81 -0.84 8.72
N ILE A 353 -30.01 0.35 8.15
CA ILE A 353 -31.07 0.62 7.16
C ILE A 353 -30.84 -0.20 5.88
N LYS A 354 -29.63 -0.13 5.28
CA LYS A 354 -29.31 -0.86 4.04
C LYS A 354 -29.39 -2.37 4.19
N SER A 355 -29.05 -2.90 5.37
CA SER A 355 -29.14 -4.33 5.67
C SER A 355 -30.57 -4.76 6.03
N GLN A 356 -31.52 -3.83 6.16
CA GLN A 356 -32.89 -4.08 6.63
C GLN A 356 -32.91 -4.72 8.03
N TRP A 357 -31.99 -4.29 8.90
CA TRP A 357 -31.91 -4.74 10.29
C TRP A 357 -32.60 -3.73 11.22
N GLN A 358 -32.78 -4.14 12.48
CA GLN A 358 -33.15 -3.24 13.56
C GLN A 358 -31.93 -3.07 14.50
N ALA A 359 -31.83 -1.93 15.18
CA ALA A 359 -30.70 -1.67 16.08
C ALA A 359 -30.55 -2.73 17.20
N GLN A 360 -31.69 -3.27 17.69
CA GLN A 360 -31.70 -4.35 18.68
C GLN A 360 -31.16 -5.67 18.16
N ASP A 361 -31.22 -5.91 16.83
CA ASP A 361 -30.73 -7.14 16.21
C ASP A 361 -29.21 -7.19 16.10
N VAL A 362 -28.55 -6.03 16.12
CA VAL A 362 -27.10 -5.94 16.05
C VAL A 362 -26.51 -6.61 17.29
N ARG A 363 -25.70 -7.64 17.07
CA ARG A 363 -24.96 -8.32 18.15
C ARG A 363 -23.79 -7.49 18.60
N TRP A 364 -22.95 -7.06 17.65
CA TRP A 364 -21.79 -6.23 17.90
C TRP A 364 -21.62 -5.14 16.85
N VAL A 365 -21.22 -3.97 17.29
CA VAL A 365 -20.54 -2.97 16.48
C VAL A 365 -19.06 -3.05 16.84
N VAL A 366 -18.22 -3.35 15.86
CA VAL A 366 -16.76 -3.43 16.00
C VAL A 366 -16.15 -2.24 15.25
N PRO A 367 -15.99 -1.09 15.93
CA PRO A 367 -15.43 0.10 15.29
C PRO A 367 -13.90 0.01 15.22
N HIS A 368 -13.31 0.76 14.30
CA HIS A 368 -11.90 1.08 14.38
C HIS A 368 -11.57 1.65 15.77
N GLN A 369 -10.55 1.11 16.39
CA GLN A 369 -10.11 1.46 17.75
C GLN A 369 -9.27 2.77 17.74
N ALA A 370 -9.87 3.86 17.25
CA ALA A 370 -9.20 5.15 17.09
C ALA A 370 -8.93 5.84 18.43
N ASN A 371 -9.96 5.92 19.26
CA ASN A 371 -9.95 6.56 20.58
C ASN A 371 -11.24 6.18 21.32
N GLY A 372 -11.13 5.76 22.59
CA GLY A 372 -12.28 5.33 23.37
C GLY A 372 -13.37 6.38 23.55
N ARG A 373 -13.00 7.68 23.59
CA ARG A 373 -13.98 8.79 23.70
C ARG A 373 -14.76 8.99 22.40
N ILE A 374 -14.11 8.83 21.25
CA ILE A 374 -14.77 8.90 19.93
C ILE A 374 -15.81 7.79 19.83
N ILE A 375 -15.44 6.56 20.16
CA ILE A 375 -16.36 5.41 20.11
C ILE A 375 -17.55 5.60 21.01
N LYS A 376 -17.33 6.07 22.27
CA LYS A 376 -18.41 6.35 23.21
C LYS A 376 -19.34 7.47 22.74
N ALA A 377 -18.81 8.52 22.12
CA ALA A 377 -19.60 9.62 21.57
C ALA A 377 -20.41 9.17 20.34
N ALA A 378 -19.83 8.35 19.46
CA ALA A 378 -20.50 7.80 18.31
C ALA A 378 -21.62 6.83 18.69
N ALA A 379 -21.43 5.98 19.69
CA ALA A 379 -22.47 5.08 20.19
C ALA A 379 -23.73 5.83 20.60
N LYS A 380 -23.58 6.95 21.35
CA LYS A 380 -24.72 7.80 21.74
C LYS A 380 -25.55 8.31 20.58
N LYS A 381 -24.92 8.55 19.41
CA LYS A 381 -25.56 9.12 18.23
C LYS A 381 -26.05 8.05 17.25
N SER A 382 -25.57 6.82 17.37
CA SER A 382 -25.85 5.73 16.42
C SER A 382 -27.23 5.11 16.57
N GLY A 383 -27.83 5.20 17.78
CA GLY A 383 -29.05 4.48 18.15
C GLY A 383 -28.82 3.04 18.60
N VAL A 384 -27.57 2.58 18.64
CA VAL A 384 -27.16 1.26 19.18
C VAL A 384 -26.59 1.45 20.57
N PRO A 385 -27.00 0.68 21.60
CA PRO A 385 -26.49 0.78 22.97
C PRO A 385 -24.97 0.59 23.03
N PHE A 386 -24.28 1.34 23.89
CA PHE A 386 -22.82 1.35 24.00
C PHE A 386 -22.25 -0.03 24.37
N GLU A 387 -22.95 -0.81 25.16
CA GLU A 387 -22.55 -2.18 25.53
C GLU A 387 -22.46 -3.16 24.34
N LYS A 388 -22.99 -2.78 23.19
CA LYS A 388 -22.82 -3.50 21.91
C LYS A 388 -21.63 -3.02 21.09
N PHE A 389 -20.90 -2.00 21.55
CA PHE A 389 -19.65 -1.57 20.91
C PHE A 389 -18.49 -2.30 21.56
N TYR A 390 -17.79 -3.11 20.76
CA TYR A 390 -16.63 -3.83 21.26
C TYR A 390 -15.40 -2.93 21.32
N LEU A 391 -14.69 -2.94 22.43
CA LEU A 391 -13.49 -2.18 22.66
C LEU A 391 -12.39 -3.08 23.23
N ASN A 392 -11.21 -2.98 22.63
CA ASN A 392 -9.95 -3.55 23.14
C ASN A 392 -8.80 -2.53 23.11
N ILE A 393 -9.13 -1.27 22.81
CA ILE A 393 -8.17 -0.16 22.70
C ILE A 393 -7.33 0.04 23.96
N ASP A 394 -7.87 -0.30 25.13
CA ASP A 394 -7.17 -0.19 26.41
C ASP A 394 -5.92 -1.07 26.50
N ARG A 395 -5.88 -2.18 25.74
CA ARG A 395 -4.85 -3.22 25.76
C ARG A 395 -3.96 -3.23 24.50
N VAL A 396 -4.48 -2.76 23.38
CA VAL A 396 -3.76 -2.85 22.10
C VAL A 396 -3.42 -1.47 21.51
N GLY A 397 -4.04 -0.40 22.03
CA GLY A 397 -3.93 0.94 21.45
C GLY A 397 -4.64 1.03 20.09
N ASN A 398 -4.30 2.06 19.32
CA ASN A 398 -4.75 2.24 17.96
C ASN A 398 -3.79 1.51 17.01
N THR A 399 -4.18 0.34 16.50
CA THR A 399 -3.40 -0.46 15.55
C THR A 399 -3.76 -0.15 14.08
N SER A 400 -4.26 1.06 13.82
CA SER A 400 -4.61 1.56 12.48
C SER A 400 -5.54 0.59 11.72
N SER A 401 -5.19 0.18 10.49
CA SER A 401 -6.00 -0.70 9.65
C SER A 401 -6.24 -2.09 10.25
N ALA A 402 -5.34 -2.58 11.11
CA ALA A 402 -5.45 -3.90 11.75
C ALA A 402 -6.44 -3.92 12.94
N SER A 403 -6.95 -2.78 13.40
CA SER A 403 -7.72 -2.70 14.63
C SER A 403 -9.06 -3.48 14.60
N ILE A 404 -9.77 -3.44 13.47
CA ILE A 404 -11.05 -4.16 13.32
C ILE A 404 -10.84 -5.68 13.29
N PRO A 405 -9.95 -6.26 12.45
CA PRO A 405 -9.74 -7.71 12.45
C PRO A 405 -9.21 -8.23 13.80
N ILE A 406 -8.34 -7.47 14.50
CA ILE A 406 -7.88 -7.85 15.85
C ILE A 406 -9.06 -7.89 16.83
N ALA A 407 -9.91 -6.86 16.83
CA ALA A 407 -11.09 -6.82 17.70
C ALA A 407 -12.12 -7.92 17.36
N LEU A 408 -12.32 -8.22 16.07
CA LEU A 408 -13.22 -9.25 15.62
C LEU A 408 -12.76 -10.65 16.06
N GLN A 409 -11.47 -10.97 15.95
CA GLN A 409 -10.95 -12.26 16.41
C GLN A 409 -11.18 -12.48 17.91
N GLU A 410 -11.11 -11.44 18.73
CA GLU A 410 -11.34 -11.57 20.18
C GLU A 410 -12.79 -11.95 20.54
N ILE A 411 -13.76 -11.60 19.69
CA ILE A 411 -15.19 -11.89 19.92
C ILE A 411 -15.72 -13.08 19.13
N GLU A 412 -14.98 -13.58 18.13
CA GLU A 412 -15.47 -14.58 17.17
C GLU A 412 -16.02 -15.84 17.84
N ASN A 413 -15.34 -16.35 18.89
CA ASN A 413 -15.78 -17.54 19.62
C ASN A 413 -17.11 -17.35 20.38
N GLY A 414 -17.55 -16.12 20.60
CA GLY A 414 -18.83 -15.77 21.22
C GLY A 414 -19.95 -15.48 20.21
N LEU A 415 -19.64 -15.46 18.92
CA LEU A 415 -20.60 -15.23 17.85
C LEU A 415 -21.29 -16.54 17.45
N GLN A 416 -22.57 -16.43 17.13
CA GLN A 416 -23.42 -17.54 16.70
C GLN A 416 -23.89 -17.31 15.26
N LYS A 417 -24.25 -18.39 14.59
CA LYS A 417 -24.80 -18.34 13.23
C LYS A 417 -25.98 -17.36 13.17
N ASN A 418 -25.93 -16.45 12.19
CA ASN A 418 -26.86 -15.36 11.93
C ASN A 418 -26.71 -14.14 12.86
N ASP A 419 -25.73 -14.09 13.76
CA ASP A 419 -25.42 -12.86 14.48
C ASP A 419 -25.09 -11.73 13.49
N LYS A 420 -25.56 -10.54 13.79
CA LYS A 420 -25.41 -9.35 12.95
C LYS A 420 -24.28 -8.47 13.51
N VAL A 421 -23.23 -8.32 12.73
CA VAL A 421 -22.04 -7.55 13.11
C VAL A 421 -21.89 -6.36 12.16
N ILE A 422 -21.57 -5.20 12.72
CA ILE A 422 -21.30 -3.97 11.95
C ILE A 422 -19.86 -3.52 12.21
N PHE A 423 -19.11 -3.29 11.14
CA PHE A 423 -17.81 -2.64 11.18
C PHE A 423 -17.93 -1.20 10.71
N CYS A 424 -17.21 -0.27 11.37
CA CYS A 424 -17.10 1.12 10.93
C CYS A 424 -15.73 1.70 11.23
N THR A 425 -15.21 2.49 10.32
CA THR A 425 -13.88 3.07 10.40
C THR A 425 -13.81 4.44 9.76
N VAL A 426 -12.83 5.23 10.20
CA VAL A 426 -12.37 6.47 9.59
C VAL A 426 -10.85 6.42 9.51
N GLY A 427 -10.28 6.83 8.41
CA GLY A 427 -8.85 6.90 8.17
C GLY A 427 -8.41 8.25 7.64
N ALA A 428 -7.11 8.47 7.57
CA ALA A 428 -6.55 9.65 6.92
C ALA A 428 -6.99 9.78 5.46
N GLY A 429 -7.09 11.02 4.97
CA GLY A 429 -7.42 11.28 3.58
C GLY A 429 -8.48 12.34 3.34
N ILE A 430 -9.64 12.46 3.97
CA ILE A 430 -10.14 11.54 4.97
C ILE A 430 -10.93 10.42 4.31
N THR A 431 -10.76 9.19 4.76
CA THR A 431 -11.54 8.05 4.28
C THR A 431 -12.51 7.58 5.34
N ALA A 432 -13.65 7.01 4.95
CA ALA A 432 -14.53 6.32 5.87
C ALA A 432 -15.10 5.06 5.22
N ALA A 433 -15.29 4.02 6.00
CA ALA A 433 -15.87 2.78 5.52
C ALA A 433 -16.72 2.09 6.59
N GLY A 434 -17.72 1.37 6.12
CA GLY A 434 -18.56 0.51 6.94
C GLY A 434 -18.93 -0.76 6.20
N LEU A 435 -19.11 -1.84 6.96
CA LEU A 435 -19.52 -3.14 6.44
C LEU A 435 -20.46 -3.82 7.43
N SER A 436 -21.53 -4.42 6.92
CA SER A 436 -22.40 -5.29 7.71
C SER A 436 -22.16 -6.75 7.34
N LEU A 437 -22.00 -7.59 8.35
CA LEU A 437 -21.68 -9.00 8.24
C LEU A 437 -22.75 -9.83 8.97
N GLN A 438 -23.20 -10.88 8.33
CA GLN A 438 -24.01 -11.90 8.98
C GLN A 438 -23.14 -13.13 9.26
N TRP A 439 -22.93 -13.39 10.56
CA TRP A 439 -22.03 -14.45 11.04
C TRP A 439 -22.51 -15.85 10.72
#